data_6fc3e492baa3140b849f941d830461e6
#
_entry.id   6fc3e492baa3140b849f941d830461e6
#
_cell.length_a   1.000
_cell.length_b   1.000
_cell.length_c   1.000
_cell.angle_alpha   90.00
_cell.angle_beta   90.00
_cell.angle_gamma   90.00
#
_symmetry.space_group_name_H-M   'P 1'
#
loop_
_entity.id
_entity.type
_entity.pdbx_description
1 polymer ?
#
loop_
_entity_poly.entity_id
_entity_poly.type
_entity_poly.pdbx_seq_one_letter_code
_entity_poly.pdbx_strand_id
1 'polypeptide(L)'
;MLDLFSVQSDAKYLERALTLAQDILDLFPAAEGMAFRPYGRGVKAAWRQHIEVEDNVIPSANALCAHFFARLGAITGTSDYSQWASDALHGIHEKVFRFGPNYSHWLSLALHEAFGKHEMVICGPLAKESAEALAGSHYPPLAQLFWSDHARDESIFKGRFQSESTLFYWCQNNACGLPSTSTKEALSQWKG
;
A
#
# COMPACT_ATOMS: atom_id res chain seq x y z
N MET A 1 -4.79 8.94 3.59
CA MET A 1 -5.67 8.04 4.35
C MET A 1 -4.92 6.80 4.85
N LEU A 2 -4.28 6.02 3.97
CA LEU A 2 -3.59 4.79 4.39
C LEU A 2 -2.41 5.04 5.33
N ASP A 3 -1.68 6.16 5.19
CA ASP A 3 -0.63 6.53 6.15
C ASP A 3 -1.21 6.90 7.53
N LEU A 4 -2.36 7.57 7.55
CA LEU A 4 -3.05 7.83 8.81
C LEU A 4 -3.56 6.55 9.47
N PHE A 5 -4.03 5.58 8.66
CA PHE A 5 -4.40 4.27 9.16
C PHE A 5 -3.21 3.54 9.79
N SER A 6 -2.04 3.53 9.14
CA SER A 6 -0.86 2.88 9.68
C SER A 6 -0.34 3.52 10.96
N VAL A 7 -0.44 4.85 11.10
CA VAL A 7 0.05 5.60 12.29
C VAL A 7 -0.95 5.57 13.43
N GLN A 8 -2.24 5.76 13.17
CA GLN A 8 -3.27 5.90 14.20
C GLN A 8 -4.06 4.62 14.46
N SER A 9 -3.96 3.64 13.58
CA SER A 9 -4.71 2.37 13.63
C SER A 9 -6.24 2.52 13.76
N ASP A 10 -6.80 3.67 13.33
CA ASP A 10 -8.24 3.96 13.41
C ASP A 10 -8.93 3.53 12.10
N ALA A 11 -9.91 2.64 12.23
CA ALA A 11 -10.66 2.04 11.12
C ALA A 11 -11.30 3.08 10.18
N LYS A 12 -11.70 4.26 10.70
CA LYS A 12 -12.29 5.33 9.88
C LYS A 12 -11.43 5.74 8.67
N TYR A 13 -10.10 5.66 8.80
CA TYR A 13 -9.20 6.00 7.69
C TYR A 13 -9.18 4.93 6.60
N LEU A 14 -9.32 3.65 6.99
CA LEU A 14 -9.45 2.57 6.02
C LEU A 14 -10.83 2.61 5.34
N GLU A 15 -11.92 2.84 6.09
CA GLU A 15 -13.27 3.01 5.54
C GLU A 15 -13.30 4.17 4.52
N ARG A 16 -12.66 5.29 4.87
CA ARG A 16 -12.56 6.43 3.93
C ARG A 16 -11.71 6.10 2.71
N ALA A 17 -10.64 5.31 2.87
CA ALA A 17 -9.83 4.85 1.74
C ALA A 17 -10.64 3.94 0.81
N LEU A 18 -11.43 3.01 1.35
CA LEU A 18 -12.33 2.15 0.57
C LEU A 18 -13.37 2.96 -0.21
N THR A 19 -13.97 3.97 0.43
CA THR A 19 -14.89 4.89 -0.25
C THR A 19 -14.20 5.61 -1.41
N LEU A 20 -13.00 6.14 -1.20
CA LEU A 20 -12.22 6.81 -2.25
C LEU A 20 -11.84 5.85 -3.39
N ALA A 21 -11.51 4.60 -3.08
CA ALA A 21 -11.23 3.59 -4.10
C ALA A 21 -12.45 3.34 -4.99
N GLN A 22 -13.64 3.21 -4.38
CA GLN A 22 -14.88 3.06 -5.12
C GLN A 22 -15.20 4.30 -5.97
N ASP A 23 -15.05 5.51 -5.40
CA ASP A 23 -15.25 6.77 -6.13
C ASP A 23 -14.32 6.86 -7.35
N ILE A 24 -13.05 6.46 -7.22
CA ILE A 24 -12.10 6.45 -8.34
C ILE A 24 -12.57 5.51 -9.45
N LEU A 25 -12.94 4.28 -9.09
CA LEU A 25 -13.38 3.27 -10.06
C LEU A 25 -14.70 3.66 -10.77
N ASP A 26 -15.61 4.30 -10.04
CA ASP A 26 -16.92 4.70 -10.57
C ASP A 26 -16.85 5.97 -11.41
N LEU A 27 -16.08 6.96 -10.98
CA LEU A 27 -16.07 8.28 -11.60
C LEU A 27 -15.07 8.40 -12.75
N PHE A 28 -13.92 7.72 -12.67
CA PHE A 28 -12.86 7.85 -13.67
C PHE A 28 -12.77 6.59 -14.53
N PRO A 29 -13.06 6.69 -15.84
CA PRO A 29 -12.95 5.52 -16.71
C PRO A 29 -11.49 5.13 -16.90
N ALA A 30 -11.20 3.85 -16.75
CA ALA A 30 -9.92 3.30 -17.14
C ALA A 30 -9.72 3.41 -18.66
N ALA A 31 -8.47 3.57 -19.06
CA ALA A 31 -8.04 3.55 -20.46
C ALA A 31 -7.22 2.27 -20.72
N GLU A 32 -6.67 2.14 -21.91
CA GLU A 32 -5.72 1.08 -22.22
C GLU A 32 -4.55 1.08 -21.22
N GLY A 33 -4.14 -0.10 -20.78
CA GLY A 33 -3.10 -0.27 -19.76
C GLY A 33 -3.57 0.09 -18.34
N MET A 34 -4.88 0.05 -18.08
CA MET A 34 -5.51 0.27 -16.75
C MET A 34 -5.26 1.66 -16.13
N ALA A 35 -4.69 2.61 -16.87
CA ALA A 35 -4.53 3.98 -16.40
C ALA A 35 -5.86 4.75 -16.46
N PHE A 36 -6.10 5.61 -15.49
CA PHE A 36 -7.28 6.44 -15.44
C PHE A 36 -7.16 7.68 -16.35
N ARG A 37 -8.27 8.06 -16.97
CA ARG A 37 -8.38 9.31 -17.69
C ARG A 37 -8.45 10.49 -16.70
N PRO A 38 -7.92 11.68 -17.08
CA PRO A 38 -7.88 12.84 -16.19
C PRO A 38 -9.24 13.54 -15.98
N TYR A 39 -10.33 12.92 -16.43
CA TYR A 39 -11.69 13.49 -16.32
C TYR A 39 -12.70 12.39 -16.04
N GLY A 40 -13.74 12.75 -15.28
CA GLY A 40 -14.78 11.83 -14.86
C GLY A 40 -15.72 11.42 -15.99
N ARG A 41 -16.51 10.38 -15.75
CA ARG A 41 -17.56 9.91 -16.68
C ARG A 41 -18.55 11.02 -16.99
N GLY A 42 -18.96 11.13 -18.26
CA GLY A 42 -19.91 12.14 -18.70
C GLY A 42 -19.34 13.52 -19.00
N VAL A 43 -18.08 13.77 -18.71
CA VAL A 43 -17.40 15.00 -19.07
C VAL A 43 -17.00 14.95 -20.55
N LYS A 44 -17.54 15.86 -21.37
CA LYS A 44 -17.13 16.04 -22.77
C LYS A 44 -15.79 16.79 -22.81
N ALA A 45 -14.68 16.04 -22.75
CA ALA A 45 -13.34 16.61 -22.87
C ALA A 45 -12.92 16.63 -24.34
N ALA A 46 -13.32 17.66 -25.08
CA ALA A 46 -12.99 17.79 -26.50
C ALA A 46 -11.49 17.95 -26.80
N TRP A 47 -10.67 18.24 -25.79
CA TRP A 47 -9.26 18.64 -25.95
C TRP A 47 -8.27 18.00 -24.97
N ARG A 48 -8.71 17.18 -24.02
CA ARG A 48 -7.84 16.44 -23.08
C ARG A 48 -7.98 14.93 -23.29
N GLN A 49 -7.33 14.41 -24.33
CA GLN A 49 -7.27 12.95 -24.54
C GLN A 49 -5.99 12.32 -23.94
N HIS A 50 -5.04 13.16 -23.52
CA HIS A 50 -3.78 12.66 -22.97
C HIS A 50 -3.99 12.07 -21.58
N ILE A 51 -3.56 10.82 -21.44
CA ILE A 51 -3.52 10.10 -20.14
C ILE A 51 -2.16 10.39 -19.53
N GLU A 52 -2.17 11.13 -18.43
CA GLU A 52 -0.94 11.51 -17.74
C GLU A 52 -0.45 10.36 -16.88
N VAL A 53 0.65 9.77 -17.27
CA VAL A 53 1.34 8.70 -16.52
C VAL A 53 2.78 9.10 -16.14
N GLU A 54 3.30 10.17 -16.72
CA GLU A 54 4.64 10.68 -16.42
C GLU A 54 4.64 11.48 -15.12
N ASP A 55 5.63 11.19 -14.27
CA ASP A 55 5.91 12.02 -13.11
C ASP A 55 6.57 13.33 -13.59
N ASN A 56 6.25 14.42 -12.90
CA ASN A 56 6.82 15.73 -13.17
C ASN A 56 7.44 16.28 -11.88
N VAL A 57 7.14 17.52 -11.50
CA VAL A 57 7.50 18.09 -10.20
C VAL A 57 6.84 17.31 -9.05
N ILE A 58 5.67 16.73 -9.32
CA ILE A 58 4.93 15.84 -8.41
C ILE A 58 4.66 14.51 -9.13
N PRO A 59 4.42 13.42 -8.38
CA PRO A 59 4.00 12.15 -8.97
C PRO A 59 2.73 12.31 -9.80
N SER A 60 2.61 11.56 -10.88
CA SER A 60 1.39 11.53 -11.69
C SER A 60 0.22 10.96 -10.87
N ALA A 61 -0.99 11.41 -11.16
CA ALA A 61 -2.21 10.90 -10.51
C ALA A 61 -2.34 9.38 -10.70
N ASN A 62 -1.97 8.85 -11.86
CA ASN A 62 -1.99 7.42 -12.12
C ASN A 62 -0.96 6.65 -11.30
N ALA A 63 0.25 7.16 -11.12
CA ALA A 63 1.25 6.56 -10.23
C ALA A 63 0.76 6.53 -8.77
N LEU A 64 0.17 7.63 -8.30
CA LEU A 64 -0.43 7.69 -6.96
C LEU A 64 -1.58 6.69 -6.79
N CYS A 65 -2.46 6.55 -7.79
CA CYS A 65 -3.53 5.54 -7.78
C CYS A 65 -2.97 4.12 -7.73
N ALA A 66 -1.92 3.81 -8.51
CA ALA A 66 -1.31 2.49 -8.51
C ALA A 66 -0.72 2.14 -7.12
N HIS A 67 0.01 3.05 -6.49
CA HIS A 67 0.48 2.87 -5.11
C HIS A 67 -0.67 2.74 -4.11
N PHE A 68 -1.71 3.55 -4.25
CA PHE A 68 -2.88 3.50 -3.39
C PHE A 68 -3.58 2.14 -3.47
N PHE A 69 -3.86 1.63 -4.66
CA PHE A 69 -4.51 0.33 -4.86
C PHE A 69 -3.60 -0.83 -4.43
N ALA A 70 -2.29 -0.78 -4.71
CA ALA A 70 -1.34 -1.79 -4.25
C ALA A 70 -1.34 -1.93 -2.71
N ARG A 71 -1.34 -0.79 -2.00
CA ARG A 71 -1.39 -0.75 -0.52
C ARG A 71 -2.75 -1.18 0.01
N LEU A 72 -3.84 -0.71 -0.60
CA LEU A 72 -5.19 -1.07 -0.19
C LEU A 72 -5.42 -2.59 -0.32
N GLY A 73 -4.96 -3.20 -1.42
CA GLY A 73 -5.01 -4.64 -1.62
C GLY A 73 -4.23 -5.41 -0.54
N ALA A 74 -3.04 -4.93 -0.15
CA ALA A 74 -2.24 -5.54 0.91
C ALA A 74 -2.96 -5.48 2.29
N ILE A 75 -3.58 -4.33 2.62
CA ILE A 75 -4.27 -4.14 3.91
C ILE A 75 -5.56 -4.96 4.00
N THR A 76 -6.33 -4.99 2.91
CA THR A 76 -7.66 -5.62 2.89
C THR A 76 -7.62 -7.09 2.50
N GLY A 77 -6.55 -7.54 1.86
CA GLY A 77 -6.47 -8.88 1.25
C GLY A 77 -7.29 -9.00 -0.05
N THR A 78 -7.78 -7.87 -0.61
CA THR A 78 -8.58 -7.86 -1.83
C THR A 78 -7.65 -7.89 -3.05
N SER A 79 -7.64 -9.02 -3.76
CA SER A 79 -6.77 -9.27 -4.92
C SER A 79 -6.98 -8.27 -6.06
N ASP A 80 -8.24 -7.85 -6.30
CA ASP A 80 -8.58 -6.97 -7.41
C ASP A 80 -7.85 -5.62 -7.37
N TYR A 81 -7.65 -5.07 -6.17
CA TYR A 81 -6.86 -3.84 -5.99
C TYR A 81 -5.38 -4.04 -6.33
N SER A 82 -4.80 -5.15 -5.84
CA SER A 82 -3.40 -5.47 -6.15
C SER A 82 -3.20 -5.77 -7.63
N GLN A 83 -4.14 -6.48 -8.24
CA GLN A 83 -4.11 -6.80 -9.66
C GLN A 83 -4.20 -5.53 -10.51
N TRP A 84 -5.13 -4.60 -10.16
CA TRP A 84 -5.24 -3.33 -10.86
C TRP A 84 -3.91 -2.55 -10.85
N ALA A 85 -3.24 -2.50 -9.71
CA ALA A 85 -1.96 -1.80 -9.58
C ALA A 85 -0.85 -2.45 -10.43
N SER A 86 -0.79 -3.77 -10.44
CA SER A 86 0.15 -4.54 -11.26
C SER A 86 -0.10 -4.35 -12.75
N ASP A 87 -1.36 -4.45 -13.18
CA ASP A 87 -1.74 -4.25 -14.59
C ASP A 87 -1.42 -2.83 -15.07
N ALA A 88 -1.65 -1.82 -14.22
CA ALA A 88 -1.31 -0.44 -14.53
C ALA A 88 0.22 -0.25 -14.70
N LEU A 89 1.04 -0.86 -13.85
CA LEU A 89 2.50 -0.85 -13.98
C LEU A 89 2.96 -1.57 -15.26
N HIS A 90 2.40 -2.76 -15.53
CA HIS A 90 2.73 -3.52 -16.74
C HIS A 90 2.35 -2.78 -18.02
N GLY A 91 1.23 -2.04 -18.02
CA GLY A 91 0.79 -1.25 -19.15
C GLY A 91 1.75 -0.13 -19.59
N ILE A 92 2.65 0.29 -18.68
CA ILE A 92 3.62 1.35 -18.95
C ILE A 92 5.08 0.92 -18.80
N HIS A 93 5.35 -0.37 -18.59
CA HIS A 93 6.69 -0.89 -18.22
C HIS A 93 7.79 -0.44 -19.18
N GLU A 94 7.56 -0.47 -20.50
CA GLU A 94 8.56 -0.03 -21.48
C GLU A 94 8.98 1.43 -21.29
N LYS A 95 8.00 2.31 -20.97
CA LYS A 95 8.26 3.73 -20.72
C LYS A 95 9.05 3.92 -19.44
N VAL A 96 8.66 3.19 -18.38
CA VAL A 96 9.33 3.24 -17.07
C VAL A 96 10.81 2.88 -17.20
N PHE A 97 11.15 1.79 -17.88
CA PHE A 97 12.54 1.38 -18.05
C PHE A 97 13.33 2.26 -19.02
N ARG A 98 12.67 2.83 -20.02
CA ARG A 98 13.34 3.68 -21.02
C ARG A 98 13.60 5.10 -20.53
N PHE A 99 12.69 5.66 -19.72
CA PHE A 99 12.70 7.06 -19.28
C PHE A 99 12.60 7.19 -17.76
N GLY A 100 13.30 6.35 -17.02
CA GLY A 100 13.23 6.19 -15.57
C GLY A 100 13.05 7.45 -14.75
N PRO A 101 13.81 8.55 -14.98
CA PRO A 101 13.65 9.79 -14.21
C PRO A 101 12.25 10.39 -14.25
N ASN A 102 11.51 10.20 -15.34
CA ASN A 102 10.15 10.70 -15.52
C ASN A 102 9.09 9.73 -14.96
N TYR A 103 9.50 8.62 -14.35
CA TYR A 103 8.64 7.56 -13.83
C TYR A 103 9.13 7.06 -12.46
N SER A 104 9.77 7.93 -11.69
CA SER A 104 10.41 7.56 -10.42
C SER A 104 9.43 6.95 -9.41
N HIS A 105 8.19 7.44 -9.39
CA HIS A 105 7.17 6.90 -8.50
C HIS A 105 6.70 5.50 -8.95
N TRP A 106 6.57 5.27 -10.25
CA TRP A 106 6.31 3.94 -10.80
C TRP A 106 7.46 2.96 -10.56
N LEU A 107 8.72 3.44 -10.65
CA LEU A 107 9.90 2.61 -10.34
C LEU A 107 9.89 2.17 -8.88
N SER A 108 9.43 3.01 -7.95
CA SER A 108 9.29 2.58 -6.56
C SER A 108 8.21 1.51 -6.38
N LEU A 109 7.13 1.54 -7.17
CA LEU A 109 6.14 0.47 -7.20
C LEU A 109 6.72 -0.83 -7.80
N ALA A 110 7.51 -0.71 -8.88
CA ALA A 110 8.20 -1.85 -9.49
C ALA A 110 9.19 -2.52 -8.52
N LEU A 111 9.87 -1.74 -7.68
CA LEU A 111 10.71 -2.29 -6.60
C LEU A 111 9.89 -3.10 -5.60
N HIS A 112 8.71 -2.61 -5.18
CA HIS A 112 7.81 -3.38 -4.31
C HIS A 112 7.31 -4.69 -4.95
N GLU A 113 7.10 -4.70 -6.26
CA GLU A 113 6.75 -5.94 -6.96
C GLU A 113 7.94 -6.91 -7.08
N ALA A 114 9.12 -6.40 -7.41
CA ALA A 114 10.33 -7.21 -7.62
C ALA A 114 10.87 -7.83 -6.32
N PHE A 115 10.88 -7.07 -5.21
CA PHE A 115 11.42 -7.51 -3.92
C PHE A 115 10.36 -8.03 -2.96
N GLY A 116 9.09 -7.95 -3.32
CA GLY A 116 7.95 -8.29 -2.49
C GLY A 116 7.48 -7.12 -1.64
N LYS A 117 6.21 -7.17 -1.28
CA LYS A 117 5.60 -6.22 -0.33
C LYS A 117 5.86 -6.74 1.07
N HIS A 118 6.44 -5.90 1.90
CA HIS A 118 6.76 -6.25 3.28
C HIS A 118 5.88 -5.47 4.25
N GLU A 119 5.33 -6.17 5.23
CA GLU A 119 4.56 -5.57 6.31
C GLU A 119 5.12 -6.05 7.66
N MET A 120 5.32 -5.11 8.57
CA MET A 120 5.48 -5.38 9.99
C MET A 120 4.13 -5.14 10.67
N VAL A 121 3.55 -6.18 11.24
CA VAL A 121 2.27 -6.09 11.96
C VAL A 121 2.51 -6.38 13.43
N ILE A 122 2.12 -5.44 14.29
CA ILE A 122 2.30 -5.55 15.75
C ILE A 122 0.91 -5.64 16.38
N CYS A 123 0.63 -6.72 17.09
CA CYS A 123 -0.66 -6.93 17.74
C CYS A 123 -0.48 -7.31 19.22
N GLY A 124 -1.27 -6.68 20.09
CA GLY A 124 -1.26 -6.96 21.52
C GLY A 124 -1.32 -5.71 22.39
N PRO A 125 -1.30 -5.86 23.74
CA PRO A 125 -1.54 -4.76 24.67
C PRO A 125 -0.59 -3.56 24.55
N LEU A 126 0.66 -3.78 24.12
CA LEU A 126 1.71 -2.75 23.95
C LEU A 126 2.02 -2.49 22.46
N ALA A 127 1.07 -2.78 21.56
CA ALA A 127 1.30 -2.68 20.12
C ALA A 127 1.61 -1.24 19.68
N LYS A 128 0.91 -0.27 20.24
CA LYS A 128 1.10 1.16 19.93
C LYS A 128 2.50 1.64 20.31
N GLU A 129 2.88 1.44 21.57
CA GLU A 129 4.19 1.85 22.09
C GLU A 129 5.34 1.16 21.34
N SER A 130 5.15 -0.12 21.01
CA SER A 130 6.11 -0.90 20.23
C SER A 130 6.25 -0.37 18.79
N ALA A 131 5.15 0.02 18.16
CA ALA A 131 5.14 0.60 16.82
C ALA A 131 5.80 1.98 16.80
N GLU A 132 5.52 2.84 17.78
CA GLU A 132 6.15 4.15 17.93
C GLU A 132 7.66 4.03 18.17
N ALA A 133 8.09 3.11 19.04
CA ALA A 133 9.50 2.85 19.30
C ALA A 133 10.23 2.31 18.05
N LEU A 134 9.59 1.41 17.31
CA LEU A 134 10.15 0.87 16.07
C LEU A 134 10.27 1.96 15.00
N ALA A 135 9.22 2.74 14.76
CA ALA A 135 9.22 3.82 13.80
C ALA A 135 10.27 4.91 14.11
N GLY A 136 10.54 5.16 15.39
CA GLY A 136 11.57 6.11 15.83
C GLY A 136 13.01 5.61 15.67
N SER A 137 13.23 4.30 15.56
CA SER A 137 14.56 3.70 15.52
C SER A 137 14.92 3.06 14.18
N HIS A 138 13.93 2.63 13.40
CA HIS A 138 14.12 1.91 12.14
C HIS A 138 13.11 2.37 11.09
N TYR A 139 13.60 2.65 9.91
CA TYR A 139 12.78 2.98 8.75
C TYR A 139 13.12 2.02 7.59
N PRO A 140 12.44 0.88 7.47
CA PRO A 140 12.61 0.01 6.32
C PRO A 140 11.91 0.64 5.10
N PRO A 141 12.64 1.06 4.05
CA PRO A 141 12.06 1.85 2.96
C PRO A 141 11.01 1.10 2.14
N LEU A 142 11.02 -0.24 2.16
CA LEU A 142 10.08 -1.08 1.40
C LEU A 142 9.06 -1.79 2.29
N ALA A 143 9.00 -1.49 3.59
CA ALA A 143 8.06 -2.12 4.50
C ALA A 143 7.04 -1.11 5.05
N GLN A 144 5.84 -1.59 5.31
CA GLN A 144 4.78 -0.84 5.98
C GLN A 144 4.63 -1.34 7.41
N LEU A 145 4.36 -0.41 8.33
CA LEU A 145 4.15 -0.73 9.73
C LEU A 145 2.67 -0.57 10.09
N PHE A 146 2.10 -1.61 10.68
CA PHE A 146 0.72 -1.63 11.18
C PHE A 146 0.69 -2.13 12.61
N TRP A 147 -0.24 -1.64 13.41
CA TRP A 147 -0.39 -2.08 14.79
C TRP A 147 -1.86 -2.11 15.23
N SER A 148 -2.17 -2.96 16.21
CA SER A 148 -3.47 -2.98 16.89
C SER A 148 -3.34 -3.46 18.32
N ASP A 149 -3.96 -2.72 19.26
CA ASP A 149 -4.04 -3.04 20.68
C ASP A 149 -5.29 -3.84 21.06
N HIS A 150 -6.10 -4.22 20.08
CA HIS A 150 -7.31 -5.04 20.23
C HIS A 150 -7.52 -5.96 19.03
N ALA A 151 -8.42 -6.93 19.18
CA ALA A 151 -8.80 -7.83 18.09
C ALA A 151 -9.56 -7.08 16.99
N ARG A 152 -9.19 -7.35 15.72
CA ARG A 152 -9.76 -6.70 14.54
C ARG A 152 -10.01 -7.71 13.42
N ASP A 153 -10.96 -7.39 12.53
CA ASP A 153 -11.36 -8.27 11.43
C ASP A 153 -10.69 -7.95 10.08
N GLU A 154 -10.01 -6.79 9.97
CA GLU A 154 -9.27 -6.46 8.76
C GLU A 154 -8.20 -7.51 8.49
N SER A 155 -8.04 -7.89 7.24
CA SER A 155 -7.14 -8.98 6.81
C SER A 155 -5.74 -8.87 7.41
N ILE A 156 -5.21 -7.64 7.48
CA ILE A 156 -3.88 -7.36 8.05
C ILE A 156 -3.77 -7.67 9.55
N PHE A 157 -4.88 -7.69 10.31
CA PHE A 157 -4.91 -7.93 11.76
C PHE A 157 -5.57 -9.23 12.16
N LYS A 158 -6.38 -9.80 11.29
CA LYS A 158 -7.25 -10.95 11.61
C LYS A 158 -6.48 -12.13 12.17
N GLY A 159 -6.89 -12.57 13.37
CA GLY A 159 -6.32 -13.73 14.05
C GLY A 159 -4.93 -13.51 14.68
N ARG A 160 -4.42 -12.26 14.72
CA ARG A 160 -3.07 -11.95 15.23
C ARG A 160 -3.06 -11.40 16.65
N PHE A 161 -4.17 -10.91 17.15
CA PHE A 161 -4.23 -10.34 18.50
C PHE A 161 -4.22 -11.42 19.60
N GLN A 162 -3.43 -11.18 20.64
CA GLN A 162 -3.42 -11.93 21.90
C GLN A 162 -3.45 -10.96 23.08
N SER A 163 -4.26 -11.26 24.11
CA SER A 163 -4.48 -10.36 25.26
C SER A 163 -3.30 -10.33 26.23
N GLU A 164 -2.47 -11.39 26.26
CA GLU A 164 -1.42 -11.56 27.26
C GLU A 164 -0.02 -11.15 26.75
N SER A 165 0.14 -10.99 25.44
CA SER A 165 1.43 -10.68 24.83
C SER A 165 1.31 -9.81 23.60
N THR A 166 2.33 -8.98 23.38
CA THR A 166 2.47 -8.23 22.13
C THR A 166 3.37 -9.02 21.18
N LEU A 167 2.84 -9.30 20.00
CA LEU A 167 3.49 -10.12 18.98
C LEU A 167 3.80 -9.29 17.75
N PHE A 168 4.96 -9.57 17.16
CA PHE A 168 5.49 -8.94 15.97
C PHE A 168 5.44 -9.97 14.82
N TYR A 169 4.76 -9.63 13.75
CA TYR A 169 4.63 -10.45 12.56
C TYR A 169 5.36 -9.79 11.41
N TRP A 170 6.39 -10.42 10.88
CA TRP A 170 7.00 -10.02 9.62
C TRP A 170 6.31 -10.75 8.49
N CYS A 171 5.69 -10.01 7.61
CA CYS A 171 4.93 -10.56 6.50
C CYS A 171 5.56 -10.13 5.17
N GLN A 172 5.48 -11.02 4.18
CA GLN A 172 5.86 -10.74 2.81
C GLN A 172 4.75 -11.26 1.89
N ASN A 173 4.23 -10.39 1.04
CA ASN A 173 3.14 -10.73 0.10
C ASN A 173 1.93 -11.38 0.82
N ASN A 174 1.50 -10.80 1.93
CA ASN A 174 0.42 -11.28 2.80
C ASN A 174 0.68 -12.63 3.51
N ALA A 175 1.84 -13.22 3.35
CA ALA A 175 2.26 -14.40 4.10
C ALA A 175 3.18 -14.00 5.26
N CYS A 176 2.80 -14.34 6.50
CA CYS A 176 3.57 -13.99 7.68
C CYS A 176 4.41 -15.17 8.16
N GLY A 177 5.63 -14.87 8.61
CA GLY A 177 6.47 -15.81 9.35
C GLY A 177 5.92 -16.09 10.75
N LEU A 178 6.67 -16.87 11.51
CA LEU A 178 6.34 -17.12 12.93
C LEU A 178 6.40 -15.79 13.69
N PRO A 179 5.43 -15.53 14.59
CA PRO A 179 5.45 -14.32 15.39
C PRO A 179 6.64 -14.34 16.35
N SER A 180 7.22 -13.18 16.57
CA SER A 180 8.24 -12.95 17.58
C SER A 180 7.70 -12.09 18.72
N THR A 181 8.35 -12.17 19.89
CA THR A 181 7.98 -11.39 21.08
C THR A 181 8.86 -10.17 21.26
N SER A 182 9.83 -9.96 20.36
CA SER A 182 10.74 -8.81 20.43
C SER A 182 10.97 -8.17 19.05
N THR A 183 11.14 -6.86 19.07
CA THR A 183 11.49 -6.08 17.85
C THR A 183 12.78 -6.60 17.21
N LYS A 184 13.79 -6.99 18.01
CA LYS A 184 15.07 -7.48 17.51
C LYS A 184 14.92 -8.77 16.71
N GLU A 185 14.13 -9.73 17.20
CA GLU A 185 13.83 -10.97 16.48
C GLU A 185 13.02 -10.69 15.20
N ALA A 186 12.01 -9.82 15.29
CA ALA A 186 11.21 -9.44 14.14
C ALA A 186 12.08 -8.83 13.03
N LEU A 187 12.97 -7.90 13.36
CA LEU A 187 13.89 -7.29 12.41
C LEU A 187 14.92 -8.29 11.85
N SER A 188 15.31 -9.32 12.61
CA SER A 188 16.22 -10.35 12.10
C SER A 188 15.60 -11.23 11.00
N GLN A 189 14.27 -11.26 10.89
CA GLN A 189 13.56 -11.94 9.80
C GLN A 189 13.56 -11.12 8.51
N TRP A 190 13.82 -9.83 8.61
CA TRP A 190 13.99 -8.98 7.45
C TRP A 190 15.36 -9.22 6.83
N LYS A 191 15.38 -9.98 5.76
CA LYS A 191 16.55 -10.15 4.91
C LYS A 191 16.46 -9.07 3.82
N GLY A 192 17.12 -7.92 4.06
CA GLY A 192 17.23 -6.83 3.11
C GLY A 192 17.89 -7.24 1.81
#